data_23926a0a356b5ecafb6e1a57882312bb
#
_entry.id   23926a0a356b5ecafb6e1a57882312bb
#
_cell.length_a   1.000
_cell.length_b   1.000
_cell.length_c   1.000
_cell.angle_alpha   90.00
_cell.angle_beta   90.00
_cell.angle_gamma   90.00
#
_symmetry.space_group_name_H-M   'P 1'
#
loop_
_entity.id
_entity.type
_entity.pdbx_description
1 polymer ?
#
loop_
_entity_poly.entity_id
_entity_poly.type
_entity_poly.pdbx_seq_one_letter_code
_entity_poly.pdbx_strand_id
1 'polypeptide(L)'
;MRKCRYQRGSVKKQRGRWVAMWWVDLRRKSRVIGLVKDMTKSDARAVVDRIVTEAAAKREQNRVWRFGEFVAEVYFPYYSRKWKDSTKENNVNRVSVHLVSKFGPLELSGFRRDELQDLLDAKAHSGLSFSVVDHLRWDMKQIFDMAVAEGQIERNPALLLFTPKDAAKPVRRVMNIKEVQNCFAALDQRERLVAKLAVIAGMRPGEIFALTWGRMAATYADIQQRVYRGAIDTPKTGQSIRQAALPEGLLRDIEVWREFSVKTSASAWVFPSERMTPLSKDNCWRRSMCPKLKKVGLGWANFLVMRRTHATLMKALGVDGKLVADQLGHSLDVNQNVYTQSPVESRQAAVNQLEKTLQVM
;
A
#
# COMPACT_ATOMS: atom_id res chain seq x y z
N MET A 1 1.72 18.77 -23.83
CA MET A 1 3.18 18.95 -24.07
C MET A 1 3.61 18.23 -25.35
N ARG A 2 4.30 18.91 -26.27
CA ARG A 2 4.83 18.25 -27.47
C ARG A 2 5.99 17.35 -27.05
N LYS A 3 5.88 16.03 -27.22
CA LYS A 3 6.99 15.08 -27.05
C LYS A 3 8.16 15.56 -27.91
N CYS A 4 9.32 15.77 -27.30
CA CYS A 4 10.55 16.09 -28.02
C CYS A 4 10.83 14.93 -29.00
N ARG A 5 10.64 15.16 -30.31
CA ARG A 5 10.95 14.15 -31.32
C ARG A 5 12.46 13.90 -31.26
N TYR A 6 12.85 12.63 -31.21
CA TYR A 6 14.24 12.20 -31.35
C TYR A 6 14.79 12.84 -32.64
N GLN A 7 15.67 13.81 -32.50
CA GLN A 7 16.25 14.52 -33.64
C GLN A 7 17.54 13.80 -34.03
N ARG A 8 17.47 13.05 -35.12
CA ARG A 8 18.68 12.58 -35.78
C ARG A 8 19.41 13.79 -36.36
N GLY A 9 20.67 13.96 -35.97
CA GLY A 9 21.54 14.92 -36.62
C GLY A 9 21.68 14.64 -38.13
N SER A 10 22.20 15.57 -38.88
CA SER A 10 22.45 15.44 -40.31
C SER A 10 23.89 15.66 -40.66
N VAL A 11 24.37 15.00 -41.73
CA VAL A 11 25.70 15.14 -42.29
C VAL A 11 25.62 15.81 -43.66
N LYS A 12 26.43 16.85 -43.89
CA LYS A 12 26.51 17.53 -45.17
C LYS A 12 27.97 17.56 -45.65
N LYS A 13 28.20 17.33 -46.95
CA LYS A 13 29.48 17.55 -47.61
C LYS A 13 29.59 19.03 -47.98
N GLN A 14 30.64 19.71 -47.51
CA GLN A 14 30.87 21.10 -47.83
C GLN A 14 32.37 21.34 -48.01
N ARG A 15 32.81 21.85 -49.16
CA ARG A 15 34.20 22.17 -49.50
C ARG A 15 35.17 21.04 -49.13
N GLY A 16 34.89 19.81 -49.53
CA GLY A 16 35.72 18.63 -49.28
C GLY A 16 35.76 18.13 -47.84
N ARG A 17 34.90 18.63 -46.93
CA ARG A 17 34.80 18.28 -45.54
C ARG A 17 33.39 17.75 -45.20
N TRP A 18 33.30 16.85 -44.22
CA TRP A 18 32.04 16.44 -43.59
C TRP A 18 31.68 17.42 -42.47
N VAL A 19 30.47 17.95 -42.50
CA VAL A 19 29.93 18.85 -41.48
C VAL A 19 28.74 18.18 -40.82
N ALA A 20 28.85 17.95 -39.52
CA ALA A 20 27.75 17.54 -38.64
C ALA A 20 26.83 18.71 -38.34
N MET A 21 25.54 18.50 -38.36
CA MET A 21 24.53 19.50 -38.01
C MET A 21 23.50 18.89 -37.13
N TRP A 22 23.20 19.53 -35.99
CA TRP A 22 22.18 19.11 -35.02
C TRP A 22 21.55 20.32 -34.34
N TRP A 23 20.48 20.07 -33.60
CA TRP A 23 19.79 21.14 -32.89
C TRP A 23 19.99 21.00 -31.38
N VAL A 24 20.25 22.12 -30.69
CA VAL A 24 20.31 22.24 -29.24
C VAL A 24 19.49 23.47 -28.88
N ASP A 25 18.45 23.30 -28.04
CA ASP A 25 17.59 24.39 -27.54
C ASP A 25 17.07 25.32 -28.65
N LEU A 26 16.48 24.72 -29.68
CA LEU A 26 15.94 25.39 -30.88
C LEU A 26 16.98 26.12 -31.71
N ARG A 27 18.27 26.03 -31.39
CA ARG A 27 19.37 26.61 -32.19
C ARG A 27 20.10 25.51 -32.95
N ARG A 28 20.33 25.75 -34.22
CA ARG A 28 21.09 24.83 -35.07
C ARG A 28 22.57 24.99 -34.78
N LYS A 29 23.26 23.91 -34.43
CA LYS A 29 24.71 23.82 -34.28
C LYS A 29 25.32 23.04 -35.43
N SER A 30 26.55 23.38 -35.80
CA SER A 30 27.30 22.66 -36.81
C SER A 30 28.77 22.56 -36.41
N ARG A 31 29.42 21.45 -36.80
CA ARG A 31 30.84 21.18 -36.55
C ARG A 31 31.42 20.39 -37.71
N VAL A 32 32.62 20.76 -38.15
CA VAL A 32 33.42 19.96 -39.09
C VAL A 32 33.93 18.72 -38.34
N ILE A 33 33.71 17.52 -38.93
CA ILE A 33 34.01 16.23 -38.28
C ILE A 33 35.15 15.47 -38.99
N GLY A 34 35.49 15.82 -40.22
CA GLY A 34 36.61 15.21 -40.97
C GLY A 34 36.66 15.60 -42.41
N LEU A 35 37.68 15.14 -43.13
CA LEU A 35 37.81 15.31 -44.57
C LEU A 35 37.07 14.18 -45.31
N VAL A 36 36.51 14.48 -46.46
CA VAL A 36 35.79 13.49 -47.27
C VAL A 36 36.71 12.39 -47.81
N LYS A 37 38.01 12.68 -47.96
CA LYS A 37 39.01 11.70 -48.40
C LYS A 37 39.40 10.70 -47.33
N ASP A 38 39.23 11.03 -46.04
CA ASP A 38 39.72 10.25 -44.91
C ASP A 38 38.56 9.49 -44.20
N MET A 39 37.31 9.79 -44.55
CA MET A 39 36.12 9.28 -43.86
C MET A 39 34.98 9.04 -44.83
N THR A 40 34.30 7.88 -44.69
CA THR A 40 33.11 7.59 -45.47
C THR A 40 31.88 8.35 -44.92
N LYS A 41 30.81 8.40 -45.70
CA LYS A 41 29.53 8.97 -45.24
C LYS A 41 28.95 8.21 -44.06
N SER A 42 29.20 6.90 -43.98
CA SER A 42 28.77 6.04 -42.87
C SER A 42 29.50 6.42 -41.57
N ASP A 43 30.84 6.57 -41.65
CA ASP A 43 31.65 6.97 -40.49
C ASP A 43 31.28 8.36 -39.99
N ALA A 44 31.08 9.31 -40.91
CA ALA A 44 30.61 10.64 -40.62
C ALA A 44 29.24 10.63 -39.90
N ARG A 45 28.35 9.70 -40.26
CA ARG A 45 27.05 9.54 -39.63
C ARG A 45 27.18 8.97 -38.22
N ALA A 46 28.03 7.98 -38.00
CA ALA A 46 28.29 7.43 -36.66
C ALA A 46 28.85 8.50 -35.71
N VAL A 47 29.70 9.39 -36.20
CA VAL A 47 30.21 10.53 -35.40
C VAL A 47 29.09 11.51 -35.07
N VAL A 48 28.20 11.83 -35.99
CA VAL A 48 27.02 12.69 -35.70
C VAL A 48 26.10 12.06 -34.68
N ASP A 49 25.82 10.78 -34.82
CA ASP A 49 24.94 10.06 -33.84
C ASP A 49 25.55 10.08 -32.43
N ARG A 50 26.89 9.96 -32.31
CA ARG A 50 27.60 10.12 -31.03
C ARG A 50 27.48 11.55 -30.47
N ILE A 51 27.72 12.57 -31.29
CA ILE A 51 27.58 13.98 -30.88
C ILE A 51 26.17 14.30 -30.42
N VAL A 52 25.15 13.79 -31.12
CA VAL A 52 23.75 14.00 -30.77
C VAL A 52 23.40 13.29 -29.44
N THR A 53 23.91 12.08 -29.23
CA THR A 53 23.73 11.33 -28.00
C THR A 53 24.41 12.03 -26.81
N GLU A 54 25.65 12.49 -26.99
CA GLU A 54 26.36 13.26 -25.94
C GLU A 54 25.67 14.60 -25.63
N ALA A 55 25.19 15.30 -26.66
CA ALA A 55 24.47 16.56 -26.46
C ALA A 55 23.12 16.34 -25.74
N ALA A 56 22.45 15.25 -26.05
CA ALA A 56 21.20 14.85 -25.36
C ALA A 56 21.46 14.46 -23.89
N ALA A 57 22.51 13.69 -23.64
CA ALA A 57 22.91 13.30 -22.27
C ALA A 57 23.29 14.54 -21.43
N LYS A 58 24.09 15.46 -22.01
CA LYS A 58 24.45 16.71 -21.34
C LYS A 58 23.26 17.63 -21.08
N ARG A 59 22.28 17.63 -21.98
CA ARG A 59 21.03 18.37 -21.79
C ARG A 59 20.21 17.80 -20.64
N GLU A 60 20.11 16.48 -20.55
CA GLU A 60 19.40 15.80 -19.47
C GLU A 60 20.07 16.03 -18.12
N GLN A 61 21.41 16.01 -18.06
CA GLN A 61 22.17 16.36 -16.86
C GLN A 61 21.98 17.82 -16.43
N ASN A 62 21.78 18.75 -17.37
CA ASN A 62 21.56 20.17 -17.09
C ASN A 62 20.08 20.57 -17.04
N ARG A 63 19.17 19.60 -17.09
CA ARG A 63 17.73 19.87 -17.01
C ARG A 63 17.38 20.35 -15.60
N VAL A 64 16.83 21.54 -15.50
CA VAL A 64 16.24 22.02 -14.26
C VAL A 64 14.89 21.33 -14.07
N TRP A 65 14.86 20.38 -13.16
CA TRP A 65 13.67 19.63 -12.87
C TRP A 65 12.72 20.39 -11.93
N ARG A 66 11.44 20.42 -12.27
CA ARG A 66 10.40 20.76 -11.31
C ARG A 66 9.97 19.52 -10.56
N PHE A 67 9.59 19.68 -9.29
CA PHE A 67 9.20 18.56 -8.43
C PHE A 67 8.14 17.67 -9.07
N GLY A 68 7.05 18.26 -9.60
CA GLY A 68 5.97 17.50 -10.23
C GLY A 68 6.39 16.73 -11.48
N GLU A 69 7.28 17.31 -12.30
CA GLU A 69 7.84 16.66 -13.50
C GLU A 69 8.73 15.47 -13.10
N PHE A 70 9.60 15.66 -12.11
CA PHE A 70 10.47 14.60 -11.60
C PHE A 70 9.65 13.43 -11.02
N VAL A 71 8.61 13.74 -10.24
CA VAL A 71 7.72 12.72 -9.69
C VAL A 71 7.03 11.94 -10.80
N ALA A 72 6.52 12.61 -11.83
CA ALA A 72 5.77 11.98 -12.92
C ALA A 72 6.66 11.18 -13.88
N GLU A 73 7.83 11.70 -14.23
CA GLU A 73 8.69 11.16 -15.28
C GLU A 73 9.78 10.20 -14.75
N VAL A 74 10.19 10.32 -13.48
CA VAL A 74 11.27 9.53 -12.90
C VAL A 74 10.77 8.66 -11.72
N TYR A 75 10.21 9.29 -10.69
CA TYR A 75 9.84 8.59 -9.45
C TYR A 75 8.74 7.54 -9.64
N PHE A 76 7.59 7.92 -10.19
CA PHE A 76 6.48 6.98 -10.38
C PHE A 76 6.81 5.82 -11.35
N PRO A 77 7.44 6.04 -12.52
CA PRO A 77 7.80 4.92 -13.39
C PRO A 77 8.73 3.91 -12.74
N TYR A 78 9.73 4.39 -11.96
CA TYR A 78 10.66 3.51 -11.26
C TYR A 78 9.99 2.70 -10.17
N TYR A 79 9.31 3.35 -9.22
CA TYR A 79 8.71 2.67 -8.08
C TYR A 79 7.47 1.85 -8.42
N SER A 80 6.76 2.17 -9.51
CA SER A 80 5.64 1.37 -10.01
C SER A 80 6.02 -0.07 -10.35
N ARG A 81 7.28 -0.35 -10.64
CA ARG A 81 7.80 -1.72 -10.88
C ARG A 81 7.77 -2.58 -9.62
N LYS A 82 7.87 -1.96 -8.45
CA LYS A 82 7.93 -2.61 -7.13
C LYS A 82 6.55 -2.73 -6.48
N TRP A 83 5.63 -1.82 -6.78
CA TRP A 83 4.36 -1.74 -6.10
C TRP A 83 3.34 -2.71 -6.68
N LYS A 84 2.59 -3.40 -5.82
CA LYS A 84 1.33 -4.03 -6.21
C LYS A 84 0.33 -2.94 -6.64
N ASP A 85 -0.60 -3.25 -7.54
CA ASP A 85 -1.56 -2.27 -8.09
C ASP A 85 -2.31 -1.50 -7.01
N SER A 86 -2.76 -2.19 -5.95
CA SER A 86 -3.42 -1.57 -4.81
C SER A 86 -2.54 -0.56 -4.06
N THR A 87 -1.23 -0.81 -3.98
CA THR A 87 -0.25 0.09 -3.34
C THR A 87 0.08 1.25 -4.27
N LYS A 88 0.26 0.96 -5.56
CA LYS A 88 0.56 1.95 -6.59
C LYS A 88 -0.50 3.05 -6.62
N GLU A 89 -1.78 2.68 -6.70
CA GLU A 89 -2.90 3.63 -6.75
C GLU A 89 -2.92 4.53 -5.51
N ASN A 90 -2.77 3.95 -4.32
CA ASN A 90 -2.77 4.72 -3.08
C ASN A 90 -1.55 5.65 -2.97
N ASN A 91 -0.35 5.20 -3.36
CA ASN A 91 0.86 6.02 -3.31
C ASN A 91 0.79 7.15 -4.34
N VAL A 92 0.37 6.85 -5.58
CA VAL A 92 0.20 7.87 -6.62
C VAL A 92 -0.81 8.92 -6.18
N ASN A 93 -1.97 8.50 -5.68
CA ASN A 93 -2.99 9.44 -5.19
C ASN A 93 -2.47 10.29 -4.02
N ARG A 94 -1.83 9.69 -3.01
CA ARG A 94 -1.28 10.40 -1.84
C ARG A 94 -0.24 11.44 -2.25
N VAL A 95 0.74 11.04 -3.05
CA VAL A 95 1.80 11.94 -3.53
C VAL A 95 1.22 13.05 -4.41
N SER A 96 0.32 12.73 -5.34
CA SER A 96 -0.30 13.71 -6.23
C SER A 96 -1.13 14.74 -5.47
N VAL A 97 -2.01 14.29 -4.57
CA VAL A 97 -2.93 15.16 -3.82
C VAL A 97 -2.21 16.01 -2.78
N HIS A 98 -1.20 15.48 -2.12
CA HIS A 98 -0.60 16.18 -0.97
C HIS A 98 0.74 16.85 -1.28
N LEU A 99 1.55 16.28 -2.19
CA LEU A 99 2.88 16.80 -2.49
C LEU A 99 2.92 17.54 -3.84
N VAL A 100 2.48 16.90 -4.92
CA VAL A 100 2.53 17.51 -6.26
C VAL A 100 1.62 18.72 -6.36
N SER A 101 0.43 18.70 -5.73
CA SER A 101 -0.47 19.85 -5.72
C SER A 101 0.15 21.09 -5.09
N LYS A 102 1.02 20.95 -4.10
CA LYS A 102 1.68 22.07 -3.41
C LYS A 102 3.04 22.40 -4.02
N PHE A 103 3.84 21.40 -4.25
CA PHE A 103 5.26 21.56 -4.61
C PHE A 103 5.55 21.35 -6.10
N GLY A 104 4.58 20.90 -6.89
CA GLY A 104 4.78 20.55 -8.30
C GLY A 104 5.48 21.59 -9.15
N PRO A 105 5.15 22.89 -9.04
CA PRO A 105 5.79 23.96 -9.81
C PRO A 105 7.20 24.33 -9.36
N LEU A 106 7.62 23.95 -8.14
CA LEU A 106 8.89 24.36 -7.55
C LEU A 106 10.07 23.57 -8.16
N GLU A 107 11.20 24.24 -8.27
CA GLU A 107 12.43 23.59 -8.71
C GLU A 107 12.97 22.62 -7.67
N LEU A 108 13.45 21.47 -8.11
CA LEU A 108 13.88 20.38 -7.23
C LEU A 108 15.08 20.77 -6.36
N SER A 109 15.96 21.66 -6.86
CA SER A 109 17.15 22.18 -6.15
C SER A 109 16.82 23.27 -5.12
N GLY A 110 15.63 23.86 -5.17
CA GLY A 110 15.24 24.98 -4.31
C GLY A 110 14.63 24.59 -2.96
N PHE A 111 14.42 23.30 -2.71
CA PHE A 111 13.73 22.85 -1.49
C PHE A 111 14.56 23.00 -0.22
N ARG A 112 13.93 23.57 0.81
CA ARG A 112 14.50 23.65 2.15
C ARG A 112 13.77 22.68 3.09
N ARG A 113 14.53 22.13 4.06
CA ARG A 113 13.98 21.20 5.07
C ARG A 113 12.76 21.78 5.78
N ASP A 114 12.85 23.05 6.18
CA ASP A 114 11.81 23.69 6.98
C ASP A 114 10.49 23.79 6.23
N GLU A 115 10.49 24.12 4.93
CA GLU A 115 9.29 24.14 4.07
C GLU A 115 8.61 22.77 3.96
N LEU A 116 9.41 21.70 3.94
CA LEU A 116 8.91 20.32 3.91
C LEU A 116 8.32 19.92 5.26
N GLN A 117 8.94 20.35 6.38
CA GLN A 117 8.44 20.10 7.72
C GLN A 117 7.14 20.88 7.95
N ASP A 118 7.07 22.16 7.55
CA ASP A 118 5.86 22.98 7.64
C ASP A 118 4.65 22.34 6.94
N LEU A 119 4.90 21.62 5.81
CA LEU A 119 3.82 20.85 5.17
C LEU A 119 3.31 19.75 6.09
N LEU A 120 4.20 18.97 6.72
CA LEU A 120 3.82 17.87 7.62
C LEU A 120 3.05 18.41 8.83
N ASP A 121 3.52 19.50 9.41
CA ASP A 121 2.89 20.18 10.55
C ASP A 121 1.49 20.69 10.16
N ALA A 122 1.35 21.38 9.04
CA ALA A 122 0.06 21.83 8.52
C ALA A 122 -0.90 20.66 8.24
N LYS A 123 -0.40 19.52 7.75
CA LYS A 123 -1.23 18.31 7.50
C LYS A 123 -1.68 17.65 8.80
N ALA A 124 -0.82 17.62 9.83
CA ALA A 124 -1.19 17.15 11.16
C ALA A 124 -2.26 18.04 11.79
N HIS A 125 -2.07 19.36 11.80
CA HIS A 125 -3.05 20.34 12.29
C HIS A 125 -4.39 20.31 11.54
N SER A 126 -4.37 19.96 10.24
CA SER A 126 -5.62 19.79 9.46
C SER A 126 -6.37 18.49 9.79
N GLY A 127 -5.89 17.70 10.75
CA GLY A 127 -6.53 16.47 11.22
C GLY A 127 -6.20 15.22 10.43
N LEU A 128 -5.18 15.23 9.56
CA LEU A 128 -4.71 14.00 8.93
C LEU A 128 -4.11 13.06 9.99
N SER A 129 -4.41 11.76 9.85
CA SER A 129 -3.92 10.76 10.80
C SER A 129 -2.38 10.65 10.76
N PHE A 130 -1.78 10.30 11.91
CA PHE A 130 -0.35 10.03 12.04
C PHE A 130 0.19 9.15 10.90
N SER A 131 -0.53 8.09 10.55
CA SER A 131 -0.11 7.18 9.49
C SER A 131 -0.01 7.86 8.12
N VAL A 132 -0.94 8.75 7.77
CA VAL A 132 -0.90 9.48 6.49
C VAL A 132 0.25 10.48 6.49
N VAL A 133 0.43 11.25 7.56
CA VAL A 133 1.51 12.24 7.70
C VAL A 133 2.88 11.54 7.68
N ASP A 134 3.03 10.39 8.35
CA ASP A 134 4.26 9.61 8.33
C ASP A 134 4.56 9.03 6.94
N HIS A 135 3.54 8.57 6.20
CA HIS A 135 3.74 8.17 4.81
C HIS A 135 4.18 9.33 3.92
N LEU A 136 3.64 10.54 4.10
CA LEU A 136 4.08 11.72 3.35
C LEU A 136 5.55 12.06 3.63
N ARG A 137 5.98 11.95 4.89
CA ARG A 137 7.39 12.09 5.28
C ARG A 137 8.29 11.08 4.55
N TRP A 138 7.88 9.82 4.52
CA TRP A 138 8.61 8.76 3.81
C TRP A 138 8.59 8.96 2.30
N ASP A 139 7.47 9.40 1.71
CA ASP A 139 7.37 9.70 0.29
C ASP A 139 8.34 10.82 -0.10
N MET A 140 8.37 11.92 0.65
CA MET A 140 9.31 13.02 0.39
C MET A 140 10.76 12.53 0.50
N LYS A 141 11.10 11.81 1.59
CA LYS A 141 12.44 11.25 1.74
C LYS A 141 12.83 10.40 0.52
N GLN A 142 11.95 9.54 0.06
CA GLN A 142 12.21 8.61 -1.05
C GLN A 142 12.32 9.33 -2.40
N ILE A 143 11.51 10.36 -2.64
CA ILE A 143 11.56 11.18 -3.86
C ILE A 143 12.91 11.93 -3.92
N PHE A 144 13.32 12.56 -2.83
CA PHE A 144 14.58 13.29 -2.79
C PHE A 144 15.81 12.38 -2.72
N ASP A 145 15.75 11.19 -2.11
CA ASP A 145 16.80 10.17 -2.20
C ASP A 145 17.04 9.78 -3.67
N MET A 146 15.95 9.60 -4.44
CA MET A 146 16.06 9.32 -5.87
C MET A 146 16.63 10.52 -6.64
N ALA A 147 16.26 11.74 -6.30
CA ALA A 147 16.81 12.94 -6.93
C ALA A 147 18.33 13.08 -6.70
N VAL A 148 18.81 12.69 -5.51
CA VAL A 148 20.25 12.60 -5.22
C VAL A 148 20.91 11.49 -6.05
N ALA A 149 20.29 10.30 -6.11
CA ALA A 149 20.82 9.17 -6.88
C ALA A 149 20.92 9.46 -8.39
N GLU A 150 19.98 10.26 -8.93
CA GLU A 150 19.99 10.73 -10.33
C GLU A 150 20.87 11.98 -10.55
N GLY A 151 21.60 12.44 -9.51
CA GLY A 151 22.51 13.60 -9.60
C GLY A 151 21.82 14.94 -9.83
N GLN A 152 20.52 15.05 -9.56
CA GLN A 152 19.74 16.27 -9.77
C GLN A 152 19.86 17.28 -8.62
N ILE A 153 20.20 16.79 -7.43
CA ILE A 153 20.48 17.57 -6.21
C ILE A 153 21.65 16.93 -5.45
N GLU A 154 22.39 17.72 -4.71
CA GLU A 154 23.56 17.23 -3.96
C GLU A 154 23.15 16.54 -2.64
N ARG A 155 22.08 17.02 -1.99
CA ARG A 155 21.64 16.56 -0.68
C ARG A 155 20.14 16.41 -0.61
N ASN A 156 19.68 15.44 0.15
CA ASN A 156 18.26 15.23 0.40
C ASN A 156 17.75 16.17 1.51
N PRO A 157 16.88 17.16 1.21
CA PRO A 157 16.34 18.07 2.21
C PRO A 157 15.35 17.40 3.16
N ALA A 158 14.82 16.23 2.80
CA ALA A 158 13.83 15.49 3.59
C ALA A 158 14.45 14.47 4.57
N LEU A 159 15.79 14.39 4.68
CA LEU A 159 16.47 13.35 5.46
C LEU A 159 16.14 13.40 6.95
N LEU A 160 16.02 14.61 7.52
CA LEU A 160 15.80 14.84 8.95
C LEU A 160 14.35 15.21 9.31
N LEU A 161 13.40 14.99 8.39
CA LEU A 161 11.99 15.23 8.69
C LEU A 161 11.47 14.25 9.75
N PHE A 162 10.57 14.73 10.59
CA PHE A 162 9.88 13.93 11.59
C PHE A 162 8.36 14.06 11.46
N THR A 163 7.64 13.05 11.93
CA THR A 163 6.19 13.09 11.99
C THR A 163 5.78 13.87 13.24
N PRO A 164 4.97 14.94 13.12
CA PRO A 164 4.53 15.77 14.25
C PRO A 164 3.90 14.94 15.37
N LYS A 165 4.18 15.29 16.62
CA LYS A 165 3.68 14.56 17.79
C LYS A 165 2.16 14.66 17.98
N ASP A 166 1.58 15.76 17.55
CA ASP A 166 0.15 16.09 17.57
C ASP A 166 -0.65 15.44 16.44
N ALA A 167 0.02 14.81 15.46
CA ALA A 167 -0.67 14.04 14.43
C ALA A 167 -1.56 12.93 15.06
N ALA A 168 -2.85 12.94 14.70
CA ALA A 168 -3.86 12.11 15.32
C ALA A 168 -3.55 10.60 15.19
N LYS A 169 -3.31 9.95 16.33
CA LYS A 169 -3.11 8.51 16.40
C LYS A 169 -4.44 7.80 16.54
N PRO A 170 -4.72 6.74 15.76
CA PRO A 170 -5.97 6.02 15.89
C PRO A 170 -6.05 5.31 17.24
N VAL A 171 -7.19 5.47 17.92
CA VAL A 171 -7.49 4.69 19.13
C VAL A 171 -7.69 3.23 18.72
N ARG A 172 -6.90 2.34 19.30
CA ARG A 172 -7.02 0.89 19.07
C ARG A 172 -8.09 0.34 20.00
N ARG A 173 -9.32 0.19 19.49
CA ARG A 173 -10.40 -0.44 20.23
C ARG A 173 -10.55 -1.92 19.83
N VAL A 174 -11.02 -2.73 20.79
CA VAL A 174 -11.46 -4.11 20.61
C VAL A 174 -12.82 -4.27 21.27
N MET A 175 -13.63 -5.23 20.83
CA MET A 175 -14.90 -5.55 21.44
C MET A 175 -14.68 -6.48 22.65
N ASN A 176 -15.40 -6.26 23.73
CA ASN A 176 -15.55 -7.23 24.80
C ASN A 176 -16.55 -8.36 24.39
N ILE A 177 -16.68 -9.40 25.21
CA ILE A 177 -17.54 -10.56 24.93
C ILE A 177 -18.99 -10.13 24.70
N LYS A 178 -19.53 -9.22 25.54
CA LYS A 178 -20.90 -8.72 25.41
C LYS A 178 -21.12 -7.94 24.11
N GLU A 179 -20.15 -7.11 23.74
CA GLU A 179 -20.19 -6.37 22.48
C GLU A 179 -20.12 -7.30 21.26
N VAL A 180 -19.34 -8.40 21.32
CA VAL A 180 -19.32 -9.43 20.27
C VAL A 180 -20.69 -10.12 20.14
N GLN A 181 -21.30 -10.50 21.26
CA GLN A 181 -22.66 -11.10 21.27
C GLN A 181 -23.69 -10.14 20.68
N ASN A 182 -23.68 -8.87 21.08
CA ASN A 182 -24.56 -7.84 20.55
C ASN A 182 -24.31 -7.59 19.06
N CYS A 183 -23.06 -7.62 18.61
CA CYS A 183 -22.70 -7.53 17.19
C CYS A 183 -23.34 -8.65 16.37
N PHE A 184 -23.24 -9.90 16.83
CA PHE A 184 -23.83 -11.04 16.13
C PHE A 184 -25.37 -11.00 16.15
N ALA A 185 -25.96 -10.62 17.26
CA ALA A 185 -27.42 -10.52 17.39
C ALA A 185 -28.05 -9.44 16.50
N ALA A 186 -27.34 -8.33 16.27
CA ALA A 186 -27.81 -7.20 15.46
C ALA A 186 -27.76 -7.45 13.94
N LEU A 187 -27.05 -8.47 13.47
CA LEU A 187 -26.81 -8.73 12.06
C LEU A 187 -27.73 -9.86 11.53
N ASP A 188 -28.10 -9.74 10.23
CA ASP A 188 -28.82 -10.82 9.55
C ASP A 188 -27.87 -11.99 9.28
N GLN A 189 -28.38 -13.10 8.81
CA GLN A 189 -27.68 -14.38 8.68
C GLN A 189 -26.35 -14.23 7.90
N ARG A 190 -26.36 -13.62 6.70
CA ARG A 190 -25.16 -13.41 5.87
C ARG A 190 -24.12 -12.53 6.56
N GLU A 191 -24.52 -11.37 7.02
CA GLU A 191 -23.64 -10.40 7.68
C GLU A 191 -23.14 -10.92 9.03
N ARG A 192 -23.96 -11.68 9.74
CA ARG A 192 -23.58 -12.38 10.98
C ARG A 192 -22.50 -13.42 10.71
N LEU A 193 -22.65 -14.22 9.65
CA LEU A 193 -21.64 -15.20 9.25
C LEU A 193 -20.32 -14.52 8.86
N VAL A 194 -20.40 -13.43 8.10
CA VAL A 194 -19.21 -12.59 7.76
C VAL A 194 -18.53 -12.06 9.03
N ALA A 195 -19.31 -11.54 10.00
CA ALA A 195 -18.77 -11.06 11.27
C ALA A 195 -18.17 -12.20 12.11
N LYS A 196 -18.81 -13.38 12.15
CA LYS A 196 -18.27 -14.57 12.82
C LYS A 196 -16.95 -15.03 12.20
N LEU A 197 -16.82 -15.07 10.88
CA LEU A 197 -15.55 -15.36 10.20
C LEU A 197 -14.45 -14.34 10.55
N ALA A 198 -14.80 -13.06 10.71
CA ALA A 198 -13.86 -12.02 11.09
C ALA A 198 -13.44 -12.08 12.58
N VAL A 199 -14.38 -12.39 13.50
CA VAL A 199 -14.13 -12.41 14.95
C VAL A 199 -13.65 -13.78 15.41
N ILE A 200 -14.32 -14.87 15.00
CA ILE A 200 -14.02 -16.21 15.53
C ILE A 200 -12.87 -16.86 14.77
N ALA A 201 -12.83 -16.74 13.44
CA ALA A 201 -11.72 -17.29 12.63
C ALA A 201 -10.63 -16.26 12.32
N GLY A 202 -10.79 -14.99 12.70
CA GLY A 202 -9.79 -13.94 12.53
C GLY A 202 -9.48 -13.60 11.07
N MET A 203 -10.36 -13.89 10.12
CA MET A 203 -10.11 -13.69 8.68
C MET A 203 -10.15 -12.21 8.28
N ARG A 204 -9.35 -11.86 7.26
CA ARG A 204 -9.42 -10.51 6.66
C ARG A 204 -10.66 -10.39 5.77
N PRO A 205 -11.29 -9.22 5.66
CA PRO A 205 -12.48 -9.06 4.82
C PRO A 205 -12.24 -9.45 3.36
N GLY A 206 -11.09 -9.11 2.79
CA GLY A 206 -10.75 -9.53 1.43
C GLY A 206 -10.61 -11.05 1.26
N GLU A 207 -10.24 -11.78 2.30
CA GLU A 207 -10.18 -13.24 2.35
C GLU A 207 -11.62 -13.82 2.45
N ILE A 208 -12.44 -13.29 3.35
CA ILE A 208 -13.83 -13.73 3.55
C ILE A 208 -14.64 -13.63 2.25
N PHE A 209 -14.57 -12.48 1.57
CA PHE A 209 -15.31 -12.27 0.31
C PHE A 209 -14.69 -12.96 -0.90
N ALA A 210 -13.51 -13.56 -0.75
CA ALA A 210 -12.86 -14.38 -1.75
C ALA A 210 -13.04 -15.89 -1.52
N LEU A 211 -13.79 -16.30 -0.50
CA LEU A 211 -14.06 -17.71 -0.24
C LEU A 211 -14.94 -18.32 -1.34
N THR A 212 -14.53 -19.50 -1.81
CA THR A 212 -15.34 -20.38 -2.66
C THR A 212 -15.67 -21.67 -1.91
N TRP A 213 -16.75 -22.34 -2.28
CA TRP A 213 -17.17 -23.57 -1.62
C TRP A 213 -16.13 -24.68 -1.68
N GLY A 214 -15.37 -24.77 -2.77
CA GLY A 214 -14.29 -25.78 -2.90
C GLY A 214 -13.08 -25.54 -2.00
N ARG A 215 -13.00 -24.36 -1.33
CA ARG A 215 -11.96 -24.05 -0.35
C ARG A 215 -12.42 -24.15 1.10
N MET A 216 -13.64 -24.64 1.31
CA MET A 216 -14.19 -24.94 2.62
C MET A 216 -13.97 -26.43 2.90
N ALA A 217 -13.08 -26.75 3.84
CA ALA A 217 -12.83 -28.10 4.31
C ALA A 217 -13.63 -28.39 5.61
N ALA A 218 -13.61 -29.62 6.09
CA ALA A 218 -14.34 -30.06 7.27
C ALA A 218 -13.94 -29.32 8.57
N THR A 219 -12.74 -28.77 8.65
CA THR A 219 -12.20 -28.13 9.87
C THR A 219 -11.57 -26.76 9.64
N TYR A 220 -11.40 -26.32 8.38
CA TYR A 220 -10.74 -25.08 8.05
C TYR A 220 -11.22 -24.48 6.73
N ALA A 221 -10.94 -23.19 6.54
CA ALA A 221 -11.01 -22.51 5.25
C ALA A 221 -9.60 -22.38 4.67
N ASP A 222 -9.40 -22.78 3.41
CA ASP A 222 -8.14 -22.65 2.70
C ASP A 222 -8.01 -21.26 2.06
N ILE A 223 -7.14 -20.42 2.63
CA ILE A 223 -6.96 -19.02 2.25
C ILE A 223 -5.84 -18.90 1.22
N GLN A 224 -6.19 -18.82 -0.06
CA GLN A 224 -5.26 -18.73 -1.18
C GLN A 224 -5.37 -17.40 -1.96
N GLN A 225 -6.46 -16.66 -1.75
CA GLN A 225 -6.79 -15.47 -2.52
C GLN A 225 -7.51 -14.42 -1.67
N ARG A 226 -7.55 -13.21 -2.19
CA ARG A 226 -8.33 -12.09 -1.63
C ARG A 226 -9.05 -11.34 -2.75
N VAL A 227 -10.15 -10.69 -2.40
CA VAL A 227 -10.80 -9.69 -3.26
C VAL A 227 -10.37 -8.31 -2.81
N TYR A 228 -9.89 -7.50 -3.76
CA TYR A 228 -9.59 -6.10 -3.55
C TYR A 228 -10.22 -5.26 -4.68
N ARG A 229 -11.15 -4.37 -4.33
CA ARG A 229 -11.90 -3.52 -5.29
C ARG A 229 -12.51 -4.30 -6.46
N GLY A 230 -13.03 -5.48 -6.20
CA GLY A 230 -13.66 -6.35 -7.20
C GLY A 230 -12.69 -7.23 -7.99
N ALA A 231 -11.38 -7.02 -7.90
CA ALA A 231 -10.37 -7.87 -8.50
C ALA A 231 -9.93 -8.97 -7.52
N ILE A 232 -9.73 -10.18 -8.07
CA ILE A 232 -9.12 -11.29 -7.32
C ILE A 232 -7.60 -11.12 -7.41
N ASP A 233 -6.94 -11.19 -6.25
CA ASP A 233 -5.49 -11.03 -6.12
C ASP A 233 -4.94 -12.05 -5.11
N THR A 234 -3.65 -12.30 -5.17
CA THR A 234 -2.97 -13.10 -4.15
C THR A 234 -2.96 -12.38 -2.81
N PRO A 235 -2.91 -13.09 -1.67
CA PRO A 235 -2.74 -12.48 -0.36
C PRO A 235 -1.53 -11.55 -0.29
N LYS A 236 -1.52 -10.64 0.69
CA LYS A 236 -0.50 -9.58 0.80
C LYS A 236 0.92 -10.12 0.96
N THR A 237 1.07 -11.25 1.66
CA THR A 237 2.35 -11.91 1.95
C THR A 237 2.19 -13.42 1.82
N GLY A 238 3.28 -14.17 1.62
CA GLY A 238 3.28 -15.63 1.61
C GLY A 238 2.68 -16.25 2.88
N GLN A 239 2.94 -15.67 4.05
CA GLN A 239 2.36 -16.11 5.34
C GLN A 239 0.84 -15.95 5.42
N SER A 240 0.25 -15.13 4.55
CA SER A 240 -1.21 -14.99 4.48
C SER A 240 -1.90 -16.16 3.77
N ILE A 241 -1.16 -16.96 2.99
CA ILE A 241 -1.62 -18.24 2.45
C ILE A 241 -1.60 -19.23 3.61
N ARG A 242 -2.75 -19.75 3.99
CA ARG A 242 -2.89 -20.60 5.17
C ARG A 242 -4.22 -21.32 5.22
N GLN A 243 -4.28 -22.32 6.06
CA GLN A 243 -5.52 -22.95 6.51
C GLN A 243 -6.02 -22.21 7.77
N ALA A 244 -7.12 -21.51 7.68
CA ALA A 244 -7.74 -20.85 8.84
C ALA A 244 -8.71 -21.84 9.52
N ALA A 245 -8.38 -22.29 10.72
CA ALA A 245 -9.19 -23.22 11.48
C ALA A 245 -10.58 -22.63 11.80
N LEU A 246 -11.61 -23.46 11.72
CA LEU A 246 -13.01 -23.12 11.95
C LEU A 246 -13.57 -24.01 13.06
N PRO A 247 -14.17 -23.44 14.13
CA PRO A 247 -14.80 -24.24 15.16
C PRO A 247 -16.12 -24.82 14.65
N GLU A 248 -16.55 -25.95 15.25
CA GLU A 248 -17.76 -26.70 14.86
C GLU A 248 -19.04 -25.85 14.77
N GLY A 249 -19.25 -24.91 15.73
CA GLY A 249 -20.41 -24.03 15.70
C GLY A 249 -20.42 -23.11 14.45
N LEU A 250 -19.25 -22.63 14.01
CA LEU A 250 -19.14 -21.82 12.80
C LEU A 250 -19.30 -22.68 11.53
N LEU A 251 -18.82 -23.92 11.55
CA LEU A 251 -19.03 -24.87 10.45
C LEU A 251 -20.51 -25.17 10.26
N ARG A 252 -21.27 -25.40 11.35
CA ARG A 252 -22.76 -25.56 11.29
C ARG A 252 -23.42 -24.31 10.68
N ASP A 253 -23.04 -23.12 11.09
CA ASP A 253 -23.56 -21.89 10.48
C ASP A 253 -23.27 -21.79 8.98
N ILE A 254 -22.11 -22.26 8.55
CA ILE A 254 -21.69 -22.26 7.13
C ILE A 254 -22.53 -23.27 6.34
N GLU A 255 -22.78 -24.46 6.87
CA GLU A 255 -23.67 -25.46 6.22
C GLU A 255 -25.09 -24.95 6.09
N VAL A 256 -25.66 -24.34 7.14
CA VAL A 256 -26.96 -23.67 7.06
C VAL A 256 -26.95 -22.59 5.97
N TRP A 257 -25.88 -21.79 5.88
CA TRP A 257 -25.76 -20.79 4.82
C TRP A 257 -25.67 -21.41 3.43
N ARG A 258 -25.04 -22.58 3.31
CA ARG A 258 -24.94 -23.34 2.06
C ARG A 258 -26.31 -23.78 1.53
N GLU A 259 -27.22 -24.20 2.39
CA GLU A 259 -28.59 -24.57 2.01
C GLU A 259 -29.35 -23.40 1.36
N PHE A 260 -29.10 -22.16 1.81
CA PHE A 260 -29.70 -20.95 1.23
C PHE A 260 -28.94 -20.42 -0.01
N SER A 261 -27.81 -20.99 -0.35
CA SER A 261 -26.96 -20.49 -1.44
C SER A 261 -27.44 -21.01 -2.79
N VAL A 262 -27.66 -20.09 -3.76
CA VAL A 262 -28.14 -20.41 -5.11
C VAL A 262 -27.15 -21.32 -5.89
N LYS A 263 -25.85 -21.19 -5.63
CA LYS A 263 -24.80 -22.00 -6.25
C LYS A 263 -23.81 -22.47 -5.20
N THR A 264 -23.55 -23.78 -5.20
CA THR A 264 -22.66 -24.45 -4.23
C THR A 264 -21.58 -25.30 -4.89
N SER A 265 -21.35 -25.12 -6.21
CA SER A 265 -20.22 -25.76 -6.89
C SER A 265 -18.88 -25.29 -6.31
N ALA A 266 -17.84 -26.08 -6.46
CA ALA A 266 -16.52 -25.79 -5.88
C ALA A 266 -15.97 -24.40 -6.24
N SER A 267 -16.26 -23.90 -7.43
CA SER A 267 -15.84 -22.56 -7.90
C SER A 267 -16.79 -21.43 -7.51
N ALA A 268 -17.99 -21.74 -6.99
CA ALA A 268 -18.95 -20.72 -6.60
C ALA A 268 -18.56 -20.02 -5.31
N TRP A 269 -18.84 -18.72 -5.24
CA TRP A 269 -18.53 -17.87 -4.08
C TRP A 269 -19.43 -18.22 -2.88
N VAL A 270 -18.85 -18.25 -1.70
CA VAL A 270 -19.60 -18.39 -0.45
C VAL A 270 -20.49 -17.16 -0.19
N PHE A 271 -19.99 -15.97 -0.57
CA PHE A 271 -20.71 -14.70 -0.48
C PHE A 271 -20.80 -14.03 -1.86
N PRO A 272 -21.73 -14.46 -2.72
CA PRO A 272 -21.94 -13.85 -4.02
C PRO A 272 -22.67 -12.51 -3.92
N SER A 273 -22.46 -11.64 -4.90
CA SER A 273 -23.35 -10.53 -5.23
C SER A 273 -24.56 -11.04 -6.05
N GLU A 274 -25.54 -10.17 -6.28
CA GLU A 274 -26.67 -10.46 -7.17
C GLU A 274 -26.22 -10.85 -8.60
N ARG A 275 -25.06 -10.37 -9.04
CA ARG A 275 -24.45 -10.69 -10.35
C ARG A 275 -23.56 -11.94 -10.31
N MET A 276 -23.58 -12.71 -9.22
CA MET A 276 -22.75 -13.90 -9.00
C MET A 276 -21.24 -13.63 -9.03
N THR A 277 -20.80 -12.39 -8.83
CA THR A 277 -19.42 -12.01 -8.55
C THR A 277 -19.17 -11.96 -7.04
N PRO A 278 -17.91 -11.86 -6.55
CA PRO A 278 -17.67 -11.68 -5.12
C PRO A 278 -18.41 -10.46 -4.57
N LEU A 279 -19.02 -10.58 -3.41
CA LEU A 279 -19.69 -9.47 -2.76
C LEU A 279 -18.68 -8.37 -2.41
N SER A 280 -19.03 -7.12 -2.73
CA SER A 280 -18.18 -5.98 -2.37
C SER A 280 -18.15 -5.78 -0.85
N LYS A 281 -16.95 -5.84 -0.26
CA LYS A 281 -16.69 -5.53 1.15
C LYS A 281 -17.32 -4.19 1.57
N ASP A 282 -17.12 -3.16 0.76
CA ASP A 282 -17.56 -1.81 1.09
C ASP A 282 -19.07 -1.64 0.99
N ASN A 283 -19.71 -2.35 0.05
CA ASN A 283 -21.17 -2.38 -0.05
C ASN A 283 -21.79 -3.15 1.13
N CYS A 284 -21.26 -4.35 1.44
CA CYS A 284 -21.70 -5.13 2.59
C CYS A 284 -21.58 -4.31 3.88
N TRP A 285 -20.44 -3.67 4.09
CA TRP A 285 -20.21 -2.83 5.26
C TRP A 285 -21.19 -1.63 5.30
N ARG A 286 -21.19 -0.78 4.28
CA ARG A 286 -21.91 0.50 4.31
C ARG A 286 -23.41 0.34 4.27
N ARG A 287 -23.94 -0.62 3.49
CA ARG A 287 -25.37 -0.78 3.26
C ARG A 287 -26.05 -1.69 4.29
N SER A 288 -25.33 -2.71 4.79
CA SER A 288 -25.94 -3.74 5.63
C SER A 288 -25.38 -3.74 7.06
N MET A 289 -24.08 -3.87 7.26
CA MET A 289 -23.51 -4.05 8.60
C MET A 289 -23.49 -2.77 9.44
N CYS A 290 -22.87 -1.70 8.91
CA CYS A 290 -22.67 -0.46 9.67
C CYS A 290 -23.97 0.18 10.18
N PRO A 291 -25.07 0.28 9.41
CA PRO A 291 -26.34 0.82 9.91
C PRO A 291 -26.91 0.03 11.08
N LYS A 292 -26.84 -1.30 11.03
CA LYS A 292 -27.33 -2.19 12.09
C LYS A 292 -26.46 -2.11 13.35
N LEU A 293 -25.15 -2.11 13.19
CA LEU A 293 -24.21 -1.97 14.29
C LEU A 293 -24.31 -0.59 14.98
N LYS A 294 -24.58 0.48 14.22
CA LYS A 294 -24.86 1.80 14.82
C LYS A 294 -26.06 1.80 15.75
N LYS A 295 -27.11 1.08 15.43
CA LYS A 295 -28.34 0.97 16.27
C LYS A 295 -28.07 0.35 17.64
N VAL A 296 -27.04 -0.48 17.76
CA VAL A 296 -26.64 -1.12 19.04
C VAL A 296 -25.35 -0.52 19.63
N GLY A 297 -24.98 0.71 19.23
CA GLY A 297 -23.81 1.42 19.76
C GLY A 297 -22.46 0.91 19.26
N LEU A 298 -22.42 0.02 18.26
CA LEU A 298 -21.22 -0.63 17.73
C LEU A 298 -20.78 -0.08 16.35
N GLY A 299 -21.20 1.10 15.96
CA GLY A 299 -20.82 1.71 14.67
C GLY A 299 -19.32 1.91 14.46
N TRP A 300 -18.53 1.83 15.52
CA TRP A 300 -17.07 1.86 15.51
C TRP A 300 -16.40 0.49 15.22
N ALA A 301 -17.12 -0.61 15.34
CA ALA A 301 -16.62 -1.98 15.24
C ALA A 301 -16.51 -2.44 13.78
N ASN A 302 -15.54 -1.93 13.06
CA ASN A 302 -15.24 -2.33 11.67
C ASN A 302 -14.50 -3.69 11.59
N PHE A 303 -14.25 -4.19 10.38
CA PHE A 303 -13.53 -5.46 10.15
C PHE A 303 -12.15 -5.54 10.81
N LEU A 304 -11.43 -4.42 10.90
CA LEU A 304 -10.13 -4.40 11.57
C LEU A 304 -10.29 -4.57 13.08
N VAL A 305 -11.31 -3.93 13.65
CA VAL A 305 -11.69 -4.12 15.06
C VAL A 305 -12.07 -5.58 15.32
N MET A 306 -12.91 -6.19 14.48
CA MET A 306 -13.32 -7.59 14.61
C MET A 306 -12.12 -8.53 14.66
N ARG A 307 -11.17 -8.35 13.76
CA ARG A 307 -9.94 -9.15 13.71
C ARG A 307 -8.99 -8.88 14.90
N ARG A 308 -8.89 -7.63 15.38
CA ARG A 308 -8.15 -7.31 16.61
C ARG A 308 -8.80 -7.95 17.83
N THR A 309 -10.11 -7.96 17.86
CA THR A 309 -10.90 -8.64 18.92
C THR A 309 -10.54 -10.11 18.98
N HIS A 310 -10.49 -10.83 17.83
CA HIS A 310 -10.01 -12.20 17.78
C HIS A 310 -8.65 -12.37 18.49
N ALA A 311 -7.62 -11.61 18.04
CA ALA A 311 -6.29 -11.72 18.62
C ALA A 311 -6.25 -11.43 20.12
N THR A 312 -7.01 -10.43 20.57
CA THR A 312 -7.06 -10.03 21.98
C THR A 312 -7.78 -11.07 22.84
N LEU A 313 -8.91 -11.63 22.37
CA LEU A 313 -9.64 -12.67 23.09
C LEU A 313 -8.85 -13.98 23.14
N MET A 314 -8.20 -14.41 22.05
CA MET A 314 -7.34 -15.60 22.05
C MET A 314 -6.20 -15.46 23.05
N LYS A 315 -5.57 -14.28 23.15
CA LYS A 315 -4.55 -14.01 24.16
C LYS A 315 -5.13 -14.06 25.58
N ALA A 316 -6.32 -13.50 25.80
CA ALA A 316 -6.98 -13.54 27.11
C ALA A 316 -7.31 -14.98 27.55
N LEU A 317 -7.53 -15.89 26.60
CA LEU A 317 -7.68 -17.33 26.83
C LEU A 317 -6.36 -18.07 27.04
N GLY A 318 -5.22 -17.37 27.04
CA GLY A 318 -3.90 -17.98 27.24
C GLY A 318 -3.34 -18.73 26.03
N VAL A 319 -3.95 -18.55 24.84
CA VAL A 319 -3.47 -19.22 23.62
C VAL A 319 -2.10 -18.67 23.22
N ASP A 320 -1.20 -19.57 22.86
CA ASP A 320 0.15 -19.23 22.42
C ASP A 320 0.15 -18.22 21.26
N GLY A 321 1.00 -17.21 21.34
CA GLY A 321 1.05 -16.11 20.38
C GLY A 321 1.41 -16.57 18.96
N LYS A 322 2.17 -17.64 18.81
CA LYS A 322 2.51 -18.21 17.50
C LYS A 322 1.31 -18.86 16.84
N LEU A 323 0.50 -19.62 17.60
CA LEU A 323 -0.75 -20.21 17.09
C LEU A 323 -1.73 -19.12 16.63
N VAL A 324 -1.85 -18.03 17.40
CA VAL A 324 -2.68 -16.88 17.01
C VAL A 324 -2.14 -16.21 15.76
N ALA A 325 -0.83 -16.05 15.63
CA ALA A 325 -0.19 -15.45 14.46
C ALA A 325 -0.41 -16.31 13.20
N ASP A 326 -0.27 -17.63 13.31
CA ASP A 326 -0.50 -18.58 12.22
C ASP A 326 -1.98 -18.58 11.79
N GLN A 327 -2.92 -18.61 12.73
CA GLN A 327 -4.34 -18.48 12.46
C GLN A 327 -4.67 -17.18 11.72
N LEU A 328 -4.03 -16.09 12.11
CA LEU A 328 -4.21 -14.78 11.49
C LEU A 328 -3.41 -14.60 10.18
N GLY A 329 -2.38 -15.39 9.94
CA GLY A 329 -1.49 -15.26 8.78
C GLY A 329 -0.70 -13.96 8.79
N HIS A 330 0.05 -13.73 9.88
CA HIS A 330 1.05 -12.66 10.00
C HIS A 330 2.17 -13.07 10.95
N SER A 331 3.25 -12.28 11.03
CA SER A 331 4.35 -12.58 11.94
C SER A 331 3.95 -12.44 13.41
N LEU A 332 4.68 -13.10 14.29
CA LEU A 332 4.49 -13.01 15.74
C LEU A 332 4.62 -11.56 16.22
N ASP A 333 5.59 -10.82 15.71
CA ASP A 333 5.79 -9.40 16.03
C ASP A 333 4.56 -8.55 15.72
N VAL A 334 3.98 -8.71 14.52
CA VAL A 334 2.74 -8.02 14.13
C VAL A 334 1.57 -8.43 15.03
N ASN A 335 1.50 -9.72 15.41
CA ASN A 335 0.46 -10.18 16.35
C ASN A 335 0.59 -9.47 17.70
N GLN A 336 1.75 -9.47 18.28
CA GLN A 336 2.00 -8.91 19.62
C GLN A 336 1.88 -7.39 19.64
N ASN A 337 2.48 -6.68 18.68
CA ASN A 337 2.60 -5.22 18.72
C ASN A 337 1.42 -4.46 18.08
N VAL A 338 0.69 -5.08 17.16
CA VAL A 338 -0.39 -4.41 16.41
C VAL A 338 -1.78 -4.90 16.82
N TYR A 339 -1.94 -6.21 17.01
CA TYR A 339 -3.26 -6.82 17.18
C TYR A 339 -3.60 -7.15 18.61
N THR A 340 -2.61 -7.34 19.50
CA THR A 340 -2.86 -7.79 20.87
C THR A 340 -2.76 -6.65 21.87
N GLN A 341 -3.74 -6.55 22.78
CA GLN A 341 -3.70 -5.66 23.94
C GLN A 341 -3.62 -6.52 25.22
N SER A 342 -2.83 -6.07 26.19
CA SER A 342 -2.72 -6.73 27.50
C SER A 342 -3.39 -5.86 28.56
N PRO A 343 -4.55 -6.26 29.11
CA PRO A 343 -5.17 -5.57 30.22
C PRO A 343 -4.24 -5.49 31.45
N VAL A 344 -4.44 -4.48 32.29
CA VAL A 344 -3.63 -4.31 33.51
C VAL A 344 -3.83 -5.50 34.47
N GLU A 345 -5.05 -6.00 34.56
CA GLU A 345 -5.42 -7.13 35.39
C GLU A 345 -4.64 -8.41 35.04
N SER A 346 -4.48 -8.69 33.73
CA SER A 346 -3.68 -9.83 33.25
C SER A 346 -2.20 -9.69 33.61
N ARG A 347 -1.67 -8.45 33.53
CA ARG A 347 -0.29 -8.15 33.92
C ARG A 347 -0.09 -8.30 35.42
N GLN A 348 -1.05 -7.82 36.20
CA GLN A 348 -1.03 -7.95 37.66
C GLN A 348 -1.10 -9.42 38.10
N ALA A 349 -1.95 -10.23 37.47
CA ALA A 349 -2.01 -11.66 37.74
C ALA A 349 -0.66 -12.35 37.48
N ALA A 350 0.00 -12.02 36.37
CA ALA A 350 1.33 -12.57 36.06
C ALA A 350 2.41 -12.14 37.07
N VAL A 351 2.41 -10.87 37.51
CA VAL A 351 3.36 -10.37 38.48
C VAL A 351 3.10 -11.01 39.86
N ASN A 352 1.84 -11.17 40.26
CA ASN A 352 1.48 -11.86 41.50
C ASN A 352 1.92 -13.34 41.48
N GLN A 353 1.82 -14.00 40.34
CA GLN A 353 2.30 -15.38 40.17
C GLN A 353 3.84 -15.43 40.27
N LEU A 354 4.57 -14.47 39.70
CA LEU A 354 6.01 -14.36 39.82
C LEU A 354 6.41 -14.14 41.28
N GLU A 355 5.75 -13.23 42.00
CA GLU A 355 5.99 -12.96 43.41
C GLU A 355 5.85 -14.24 44.26
N LYS A 356 4.75 -14.97 44.08
CA LYS A 356 4.52 -16.25 44.73
C LYS A 356 5.61 -17.28 44.39
N THR A 357 6.08 -17.33 43.14
CA THR A 357 7.13 -18.26 42.72
C THR A 357 8.49 -17.93 43.32
N LEU A 358 8.78 -16.67 43.52
CA LEU A 358 10.01 -16.20 44.14
C LEU A 358 10.00 -16.33 45.65
N GLN A 359 8.84 -16.68 46.26
CA GLN A 359 8.67 -16.77 47.73
C GLN A 359 9.13 -15.51 48.50
N VAL A 360 9.02 -14.36 47.84
CA VAL A 360 9.28 -13.07 48.49
C VAL A 360 8.01 -12.71 49.25
N MET A 361 8.07 -12.78 50.55
CA MET A 361 7.03 -12.26 51.46
C MET A 361 7.22 -10.78 51.71
#